data_92e1828424d0f53a1e4b47cc0d6bcf64
#
_entry.id   92e1828424d0f53a1e4b47cc0d6bcf64
#
_cell.length_a   1.000
_cell.length_b   1.000
_cell.length_c   1.000
_cell.angle_alpha   90.00
_cell.angle_beta   90.00
_cell.angle_gamma   90.00
#
_symmetry.space_group_name_H-M   'P 1'
#
loop_
_entity.id
_entity.type
_entity.pdbx_description
1 polymer ?
#
loop_
_entity_poly.entity_id
_entity_poly.type
_entity_poly.pdbx_seq_one_letter_code
_entity_poly.pdbx_strand_id
1 'polypeptide(L)'
;MILAAGLGTRLKPITDKLPKALIPVRSSDGSQGPLLGLLLDKMFDQGVTRVVVNVHHFAAQIKTYLDGYQKQKEIPLQIAVSDESPMLLDTGGAIREARLLLDPREPFMIHNVDILSNLRLDDFFACHRASDLATLLVSQRDTPRQLIFDRHRHLTGWTNTQTKEIRWVGEPCNMKDCMMRAFAGIHIMSPGAMPLMETWPRVFSVIDFYLESARFQVIRGVEIPGLEITDIGKPETLDKILL
;
A
#
# COMPACT_ATOMS: atom_id res chain seq x y z
N MET A 1 -1.41 0.05 8.41
CA MET A 1 0.06 -0.04 8.20
C MET A 1 0.47 0.83 7.04
N ILE A 2 1.58 1.57 7.16
CA ILE A 2 2.15 2.37 6.06
C ILE A 2 3.44 1.71 5.59
N LEU A 3 3.56 1.42 4.28
CA LEU A 3 4.77 0.88 3.69
C LEU A 3 5.72 2.03 3.29
N ALA A 4 6.79 2.23 4.10
CA ALA A 4 7.74 3.33 3.95
C ALA A 4 9.22 2.88 3.77
N ALA A 5 9.47 1.58 3.66
CA ALA A 5 10.82 1.00 3.55
C ALA A 5 11.45 1.09 2.13
N GLY A 6 10.72 1.59 1.14
CA GLY A 6 11.14 1.59 -0.26
C GLY A 6 12.38 2.47 -0.53
N LEU A 7 13.30 1.97 -1.39
CA LEU A 7 14.55 2.64 -1.74
C LEU A 7 14.38 3.93 -2.56
N GLY A 8 13.23 4.13 -3.19
CA GLY A 8 12.96 5.33 -3.99
C GLY A 8 13.85 5.52 -5.22
N THR A 9 14.40 4.45 -5.79
CA THR A 9 15.44 4.47 -6.85
C THR A 9 15.08 5.32 -8.08
N ARG A 10 13.78 5.42 -8.40
CA ARG A 10 13.28 6.25 -9.53
C ARG A 10 13.34 7.76 -9.27
N LEU A 11 13.49 8.17 -8.01
CA LEU A 11 13.50 9.56 -7.57
C LEU A 11 14.90 10.08 -7.24
N LYS A 12 15.94 9.37 -7.67
CA LYS A 12 17.33 9.87 -7.59
C LYS A 12 17.49 11.12 -8.44
N PRO A 13 18.31 12.10 -7.99
CA PRO A 13 19.24 12.03 -6.85
C PRO A 13 18.63 12.41 -5.48
N ILE A 14 17.36 12.79 -5.40
CA ILE A 14 16.74 13.23 -4.14
C ILE A 14 16.84 12.13 -3.08
N THR A 15 16.52 10.90 -3.47
CA THR A 15 16.51 9.74 -2.57
C THR A 15 17.90 9.17 -2.26
N ASP A 16 18.98 9.78 -2.74
CA ASP A 16 20.34 9.46 -2.28
C ASP A 16 20.65 10.07 -0.90
N LYS A 17 19.86 11.08 -0.46
CA LYS A 17 20.08 11.82 0.80
C LYS A 17 18.88 11.80 1.73
N LEU A 18 17.68 11.58 1.20
CA LEU A 18 16.42 11.66 1.92
C LEU A 18 15.54 10.45 1.61
N PRO A 19 14.98 9.75 2.62
CA PRO A 19 14.04 8.68 2.34
C PRO A 19 12.81 9.22 1.61
N LYS A 20 12.27 8.48 0.66
CA LYS A 20 11.09 8.88 -0.13
C LYS A 20 9.93 9.34 0.77
N ALA A 21 9.74 8.68 1.90
CA ALA A 21 8.70 9.00 2.88
C ALA A 21 8.80 10.43 3.46
N LEU A 22 9.99 11.02 3.43
CA LEU A 22 10.24 12.37 3.97
C LEU A 22 10.40 13.44 2.89
N ILE A 23 10.19 13.13 1.62
CA ILE A 23 10.19 14.15 0.55
C ILE A 23 9.05 15.14 0.83
N PRO A 24 9.37 16.47 0.93
CA PRO A 24 8.36 17.48 1.14
C PRO A 24 7.59 17.75 -0.15
N VAL A 25 6.27 17.71 -0.07
CA VAL A 25 5.38 17.92 -1.22
C VAL A 25 4.18 18.76 -0.85
N ARG A 26 3.47 19.25 -1.88
CA ARG A 26 2.16 19.88 -1.75
C ARG A 26 1.08 18.89 -2.21
N SER A 27 0.11 18.63 -1.35
CA SER A 27 -1.08 17.84 -1.68
C SER A 27 -2.09 18.66 -2.48
N SER A 28 -3.03 18.00 -3.15
CA SER A 28 -4.09 18.65 -3.93
C SER A 28 -5.04 19.53 -3.09
N ASP A 29 -5.17 19.27 -1.81
CA ASP A 29 -5.93 20.08 -0.85
C ASP A 29 -5.18 21.34 -0.35
N GLY A 30 -3.93 21.54 -0.81
CA GLY A 30 -3.05 22.65 -0.41
C GLY A 30 -2.17 22.36 0.81
N SER A 31 -2.34 21.22 1.49
CA SER A 31 -1.50 20.80 2.61
C SER A 31 -0.05 20.59 2.16
N GLN A 32 0.92 20.96 2.99
CA GLN A 32 2.35 20.90 2.66
C GLN A 32 3.12 20.16 3.76
N GLY A 33 4.09 19.36 3.36
CA GLY A 33 4.95 18.63 4.28
C GLY A 33 5.52 17.35 3.71
N PRO A 34 6.27 16.59 4.53
CA PRO A 34 6.74 15.27 4.14
C PRO A 34 5.58 14.32 3.82
N LEU A 35 5.74 13.48 2.80
CA LEU A 35 4.73 12.48 2.38
C LEU A 35 4.14 11.69 3.55
N LEU A 36 5.00 11.19 4.44
CA LEU A 36 4.58 10.42 5.60
C LEU A 36 3.75 11.27 6.57
N GLY A 37 4.11 12.53 6.77
CA GLY A 37 3.36 13.45 7.63
C GLY A 37 1.97 13.73 7.10
N LEU A 38 1.85 14.06 5.81
CA LEU A 38 0.55 14.29 5.16
C LEU A 38 -0.35 13.05 5.25
N LEU A 39 0.23 11.86 5.10
CA LEU A 39 -0.53 10.62 5.20
C LEU A 39 -0.97 10.33 6.65
N LEU A 40 -0.11 10.60 7.64
CA LEU A 40 -0.46 10.47 9.06
C LEU A 40 -1.55 11.47 9.46
N ASP A 41 -1.45 12.73 9.04
CA ASP A 41 -2.48 13.75 9.28
C ASP A 41 -3.82 13.30 8.70
N LYS A 42 -3.84 12.86 7.44
CA LYS A 42 -5.04 12.36 6.79
C LYS A 42 -5.65 11.15 7.52
N MET A 43 -4.84 10.21 7.98
CA MET A 43 -5.32 9.04 8.73
C MET A 43 -5.90 9.45 10.07
N PHE A 44 -5.23 10.35 10.77
CA PHE A 44 -5.70 10.87 12.06
C PHE A 44 -7.04 11.61 11.92
N ASP A 45 -7.15 12.50 10.94
CA ASP A 45 -8.39 13.27 10.66
C ASP A 45 -9.58 12.38 10.32
N GLN A 46 -9.32 11.16 9.86
CA GLN A 46 -10.31 10.12 9.58
C GLN A 46 -10.47 9.08 10.71
N GLY A 47 -10.02 9.42 11.93
CA GLY A 47 -10.28 8.62 13.13
C GLY A 47 -9.36 7.42 13.34
N VAL A 48 -8.27 7.29 12.57
CA VAL A 48 -7.29 6.23 12.83
C VAL A 48 -6.52 6.53 14.11
N THR A 49 -6.49 5.59 15.03
CA THR A 49 -5.84 5.73 16.34
C THR A 49 -4.51 4.98 16.44
N ARG A 50 -4.24 4.04 15.54
CA ARG A 50 -3.01 3.23 15.56
C ARG A 50 -2.46 3.05 14.15
N VAL A 51 -1.18 3.33 13.98
CA VAL A 51 -0.45 3.16 12.71
C VAL A 51 0.82 2.37 12.96
N VAL A 52 1.11 1.42 12.07
CA VAL A 52 2.41 0.73 12.00
C VAL A 52 3.13 1.25 10.76
N VAL A 53 4.37 1.73 10.91
CA VAL A 53 5.20 2.20 9.80
C VAL A 53 6.40 1.27 9.66
N ASN A 54 6.58 0.63 8.50
CA ASN A 54 7.80 -0.11 8.26
C ASN A 54 8.91 0.80 7.74
N VAL A 55 10.14 0.54 8.15
CA VAL A 55 11.32 1.34 7.78
C VAL A 55 12.49 0.43 7.39
N HIS A 56 13.30 0.88 6.43
CA HIS A 56 14.54 0.23 6.02
C HIS A 56 15.57 1.27 5.59
N HIS A 57 15.42 1.82 4.38
CA HIS A 57 16.33 2.82 3.84
C HIS A 57 16.20 4.13 4.63
N PHE A 58 17.30 4.64 5.17
CA PHE A 58 17.33 5.80 6.07
C PHE A 58 16.39 5.66 7.29
N ALA A 59 16.30 4.45 7.86
CA ALA A 59 15.41 4.16 8.99
C ALA A 59 15.56 5.15 10.15
N ALA A 60 16.79 5.56 10.47
CA ALA A 60 17.05 6.54 11.54
C ALA A 60 16.38 7.90 11.28
N GLN A 61 16.38 8.38 10.02
CA GLN A 61 15.75 9.65 9.67
C GLN A 61 14.23 9.56 9.83
N ILE A 62 13.61 8.44 9.38
CA ILE A 62 12.16 8.23 9.51
C ILE A 62 11.78 8.12 11.00
N LYS A 63 12.52 7.37 11.81
CA LYS A 63 12.28 7.25 13.26
C LYS A 63 12.35 8.60 13.96
N THR A 64 13.42 9.38 13.69
CA THR A 64 13.56 10.74 14.25
C THR A 64 12.39 11.64 13.86
N TYR A 65 11.94 11.55 12.61
CA TYR A 65 10.77 12.30 12.15
C TYR A 65 9.49 11.89 12.91
N LEU A 66 9.23 10.59 13.06
CA LEU A 66 8.06 10.07 13.75
C LEU A 66 8.03 10.48 15.23
N ASP A 67 9.19 10.42 15.90
CA ASP A 67 9.35 10.87 17.31
C ASP A 67 9.03 12.37 17.44
N GLY A 68 9.50 13.19 16.51
CA GLY A 68 9.18 14.62 16.44
C GLY A 68 7.71 14.88 16.16
N TYR A 69 7.14 14.17 15.22
CA TYR A 69 5.74 14.27 14.80
C TYR A 69 4.78 13.98 15.97
N GLN A 70 4.99 12.90 16.73
CA GLN A 70 4.17 12.56 17.89
C GLN A 70 4.23 13.63 18.99
N LYS A 71 5.42 14.18 19.26
CA LYS A 71 5.61 15.23 20.29
C LYS A 71 4.95 16.57 19.92
N GLN A 72 5.02 16.94 18.64
CA GLN A 72 4.48 18.24 18.16
C GLN A 72 2.96 18.27 18.08
N LYS A 73 2.37 17.15 17.70
CA LYS A 73 0.92 17.10 17.42
C LYS A 73 0.07 16.87 18.66
N GLU A 74 0.65 16.38 19.79
CA GLU A 74 -0.10 15.99 21.01
C GLU A 74 -1.35 15.13 20.71
N ILE A 75 -1.30 14.38 19.58
CA ILE A 75 -2.43 13.60 19.11
C ILE A 75 -2.41 12.20 19.72
N PRO A 76 -3.57 11.59 19.99
CA PRO A 76 -3.68 10.25 20.54
C PRO A 76 -3.38 9.15 19.48
N LEU A 77 -2.62 9.45 18.42
CA LEU A 77 -2.20 8.51 17.41
C LEU A 77 -1.02 7.68 17.93
N GLN A 78 -1.23 6.39 18.10
CA GLN A 78 -0.16 5.46 18.45
C GLN A 78 0.60 5.05 17.17
N ILE A 79 1.88 5.37 17.11
CA ILE A 79 2.73 4.99 15.98
C ILE A 79 3.74 3.93 16.47
N ALA A 80 3.66 2.73 15.87
CA ALA A 80 4.64 1.67 16.05
C ALA A 80 5.53 1.56 14.81
N VAL A 81 6.80 1.23 15.00
CA VAL A 81 7.77 1.08 13.90
C VAL A 81 8.16 -0.38 13.74
N SER A 82 7.99 -0.91 12.53
CA SER A 82 8.52 -2.20 12.10
C SER A 82 9.86 -1.97 11.37
N ASP A 83 10.96 -2.32 12.01
CA ASP A 83 12.32 -2.04 11.51
C ASP A 83 12.87 -3.21 10.69
N GLU A 84 13.05 -3.00 9.40
CA GLU A 84 13.63 -3.95 8.45
C GLU A 84 15.09 -3.63 8.11
N SER A 85 15.79 -2.82 8.91
CA SER A 85 17.14 -2.32 8.60
C SER A 85 18.14 -3.40 8.19
N PRO A 86 18.10 -4.64 8.75
CA PRO A 86 19.02 -5.69 8.33
C PRO A 86 18.79 -6.17 6.89
N MET A 87 17.54 -6.15 6.40
CA MET A 87 17.19 -6.69 5.08
C MET A 87 15.83 -6.17 4.61
N LEU A 88 15.79 -5.62 3.40
CA LEU A 88 14.52 -5.24 2.75
C LEU A 88 13.70 -6.50 2.45
N LEU A 89 12.47 -6.54 2.97
CA LEU A 89 11.63 -7.74 2.96
C LEU A 89 10.63 -7.79 1.80
N ASP A 90 10.59 -6.74 0.96
CA ASP A 90 9.51 -6.50 0.00
C ASP A 90 8.15 -6.36 0.70
N THR A 91 7.08 -6.11 -0.03
CA THR A 91 5.79 -5.70 0.51
C THR A 91 5.11 -6.78 1.34
N GLY A 92 5.14 -8.04 0.92
CA GLY A 92 4.55 -9.15 1.66
C GLY A 92 5.34 -9.54 2.91
N GLY A 93 6.68 -9.60 2.79
CA GLY A 93 7.56 -9.85 3.92
C GLY A 93 7.47 -8.76 4.99
N ALA A 94 7.33 -7.50 4.58
CA ALA A 94 7.11 -6.35 5.46
C ALA A 94 5.83 -6.48 6.31
N ILE A 95 4.72 -6.88 5.67
CA ILE A 95 3.45 -7.08 6.36
C ILE A 95 3.58 -8.23 7.38
N ARG A 96 4.19 -9.35 6.99
CA ARG A 96 4.43 -10.47 7.89
C ARG A 96 5.32 -10.11 9.08
N GLU A 97 6.39 -9.34 8.86
CA GLU A 97 7.30 -8.90 9.93
C GLU A 97 6.57 -8.03 10.95
N ALA A 98 5.65 -7.18 10.50
CA ALA A 98 4.86 -6.30 11.35
C ALA A 98 3.73 -7.01 12.13
N ARG A 99 3.53 -8.33 11.99
CA ARG A 99 2.38 -9.07 12.52
C ARG A 99 2.13 -8.88 14.02
N LEU A 100 3.18 -8.79 14.83
CA LEU A 100 3.05 -8.58 16.28
C LEU A 100 2.64 -7.15 16.65
N LEU A 101 2.71 -6.23 15.71
CA LEU A 101 2.32 -4.83 15.87
C LEU A 101 0.89 -4.57 15.36
N LEU A 102 0.29 -5.52 14.66
CA LEU A 102 -1.07 -5.46 14.11
C LEU A 102 -2.06 -6.17 15.05
N ASP A 103 -3.34 -5.76 15.04
CA ASP A 103 -4.36 -6.50 15.79
C ASP A 103 -4.67 -7.82 15.08
N PRO A 104 -4.50 -8.98 15.74
CA PRO A 104 -4.73 -10.27 15.11
C PRO A 104 -6.22 -10.64 14.93
N ARG A 105 -7.14 -9.78 15.35
CA ARG A 105 -8.59 -10.03 15.31
C ARG A 105 -9.33 -9.18 14.30
N GLU A 106 -8.76 -8.04 13.91
CA GLU A 106 -9.44 -7.05 13.08
C GLU A 106 -8.77 -6.92 11.70
N PRO A 107 -9.54 -6.69 10.64
CA PRO A 107 -8.98 -6.31 9.36
C PRO A 107 -8.18 -5.00 9.49
N PHE A 108 -7.09 -4.90 8.77
CA PHE A 108 -6.24 -3.72 8.77
C PHE A 108 -5.94 -3.24 7.36
N MET A 109 -5.79 -1.93 7.23
CA MET A 109 -5.42 -1.32 5.96
C MET A 109 -3.90 -1.24 5.82
N ILE A 110 -3.41 -1.51 4.62
CA ILE A 110 -2.03 -1.27 4.19
C ILE A 110 -2.05 -0.17 3.14
N HIS A 111 -1.13 0.78 3.25
CA HIS A 111 -1.05 1.95 2.40
C HIS A 111 0.40 2.24 2.02
N ASN A 112 0.70 2.32 0.73
CA ASN A 112 2.02 2.76 0.27
C ASN A 112 2.21 4.24 0.59
N VAL A 113 3.34 4.62 1.17
CA VAL A 113 3.62 6.00 1.59
C VAL A 113 3.63 7.00 0.43
N ASP A 114 3.88 6.54 -0.79
CA ASP A 114 3.99 7.37 -1.99
C ASP A 114 2.67 7.58 -2.75
N ILE A 115 1.57 7.19 -2.16
CA ILE A 115 0.24 7.39 -2.74
C ILE A 115 -0.48 8.49 -1.95
N LEU A 116 -0.80 9.60 -2.62
CA LEU A 116 -1.75 10.58 -2.11
C LEU A 116 -3.10 10.36 -2.80
N SER A 117 -4.18 10.52 -2.07
CA SER A 117 -5.53 10.33 -2.61
C SER A 117 -6.58 11.11 -1.81
N ASN A 118 -7.75 11.31 -2.38
CA ASN A 118 -8.93 11.82 -1.69
C ASN A 118 -9.78 10.69 -1.04
N LEU A 119 -9.22 9.48 -0.90
CA LEU A 119 -9.90 8.32 -0.35
C LEU A 119 -10.47 8.61 1.04
N ARG A 120 -11.74 8.32 1.23
CA ARG A 120 -12.38 8.23 2.55
C ARG A 120 -12.23 6.80 3.05
N LEU A 121 -11.63 6.64 4.23
CA LEU A 121 -11.32 5.31 4.77
C LEU A 121 -12.57 4.50 5.07
N ASP A 122 -13.61 5.14 5.63
CA ASP A 122 -14.88 4.49 5.95
C ASP A 122 -15.55 3.89 4.71
N ASP A 123 -15.54 4.63 3.59
CA ASP A 123 -16.12 4.16 2.33
C ASP A 123 -15.37 2.93 1.81
N PHE A 124 -14.05 2.89 1.99
CA PHE A 124 -13.25 1.76 1.58
C PHE A 124 -13.40 0.56 2.52
N PHE A 125 -13.40 0.77 3.85
CA PHE A 125 -13.65 -0.29 4.82
C PHE A 125 -15.04 -0.90 4.64
N ALA A 126 -16.07 -0.11 4.32
CA ALA A 126 -17.42 -0.60 4.03
C ALA A 126 -17.49 -1.56 2.82
N CYS A 127 -16.49 -1.51 1.92
CA CYS A 127 -16.39 -2.44 0.79
C CYS A 127 -15.76 -3.79 1.15
N HIS A 128 -15.10 -3.88 2.31
CA HIS A 128 -14.46 -5.12 2.74
C HIS A 128 -15.49 -6.09 3.35
N ARG A 129 -15.48 -7.31 2.87
CA ARG A 129 -16.40 -8.36 3.35
C ARG A 129 -15.66 -9.33 4.27
N ALA A 130 -16.34 -9.83 5.28
CA ALA A 130 -15.76 -10.81 6.21
C ALA A 130 -15.28 -12.11 5.51
N SER A 131 -15.83 -12.41 4.34
CA SER A 131 -15.42 -13.55 3.50
C SER A 131 -14.18 -13.30 2.66
N ASP A 132 -13.75 -12.04 2.52
CA ASP A 132 -12.63 -11.68 1.65
C ASP A 132 -11.31 -11.74 2.45
N LEU A 133 -10.30 -12.42 1.92
CA LEU A 133 -8.96 -12.40 2.51
C LEU A 133 -8.31 -11.03 2.35
N ALA A 134 -8.57 -10.37 1.22
CA ALA A 134 -8.15 -9.00 1.00
C ALA A 134 -9.10 -8.25 0.05
N THR A 135 -9.17 -6.93 0.23
CA THR A 135 -9.86 -6.00 -0.66
C THR A 135 -8.85 -5.00 -1.20
N LEU A 136 -8.66 -4.99 -2.50
CA LEU A 136 -7.65 -4.19 -3.20
C LEU A 136 -8.32 -2.95 -3.78
N LEU A 137 -7.83 -1.76 -3.44
CA LEU A 137 -8.25 -0.54 -4.11
C LEU A 137 -7.61 -0.52 -5.50
N VAL A 138 -8.44 -0.40 -6.53
CA VAL A 138 -8.02 -0.43 -7.92
C VAL A 138 -8.60 0.74 -8.71
N SER A 139 -7.99 1.07 -9.83
CA SER A 139 -8.43 2.16 -10.70
C SER A 139 -8.16 1.87 -12.17
N GLN A 140 -8.73 2.68 -13.06
CA GLN A 140 -8.49 2.62 -14.51
C GLN A 140 -7.22 3.37 -14.94
N ARG A 141 -6.33 3.69 -13.98
CA ARG A 141 -5.08 4.39 -14.27
C ARG A 141 -4.25 3.63 -15.30
N ASP A 142 -3.70 4.36 -16.28
CA ASP A 142 -2.79 3.78 -17.26
C ASP A 142 -1.46 3.39 -16.61
N THR A 143 -1.17 2.11 -16.62
CA THR A 143 0.06 1.51 -16.11
C THR A 143 0.29 0.15 -16.76
N PRO A 144 1.55 -0.20 -17.07
CA PRO A 144 1.83 -1.51 -17.66
C PRO A 144 1.45 -2.70 -16.76
N ARG A 145 1.55 -2.54 -15.43
CA ARG A 145 1.23 -3.60 -14.47
C ARG A 145 -0.20 -3.50 -14.03
N GLN A 146 -1.02 -4.50 -14.35
CA GLN A 146 -2.44 -4.52 -14.01
C GLN A 146 -2.83 -5.86 -13.38
N LEU A 147 -3.80 -5.82 -12.52
CA LEU A 147 -4.48 -6.98 -11.98
C LEU A 147 -5.67 -7.32 -12.87
N ILE A 148 -5.95 -8.60 -13.00
CA ILE A 148 -7.05 -9.13 -13.81
C ILE A 148 -8.11 -9.65 -12.84
N PHE A 149 -9.36 -9.23 -13.03
CA PHE A 149 -10.50 -9.60 -12.21
C PHE A 149 -11.60 -10.21 -13.06
N ASP A 150 -12.33 -11.16 -12.51
CA ASP A 150 -13.54 -11.71 -13.12
C ASP A 150 -14.74 -10.72 -13.00
N ARG A 151 -15.91 -11.12 -13.53
CA ARG A 151 -17.17 -10.37 -13.44
C ARG A 151 -17.65 -10.12 -12.00
N HIS A 152 -17.20 -10.92 -11.03
CA HIS A 152 -17.51 -10.77 -9.61
C HIS A 152 -16.48 -9.93 -8.86
N ARG A 153 -15.48 -9.38 -9.61
CA ARG A 153 -14.34 -8.62 -9.09
C ARG A 153 -13.38 -9.45 -8.24
N HIS A 154 -13.35 -10.77 -8.43
CA HIS A 154 -12.35 -11.64 -7.81
C HIS A 154 -11.06 -11.63 -8.64
N LEU A 155 -9.92 -11.58 -7.96
CA LEU A 155 -8.61 -11.62 -8.60
C LEU A 155 -8.39 -12.95 -9.31
N THR A 156 -8.15 -12.88 -10.62
CA THR A 156 -7.93 -14.05 -11.50
C THR A 156 -6.58 -14.03 -12.17
N GLY A 157 -5.83 -12.92 -12.08
CA GLY A 157 -4.50 -12.85 -12.66
C GLY A 157 -3.83 -11.49 -12.52
N TRP A 158 -2.65 -11.42 -13.07
CA TRP A 158 -1.84 -10.22 -13.21
C TRP A 158 -1.24 -10.18 -14.62
N THR A 159 -1.06 -8.99 -15.17
CA THR A 159 -0.41 -8.82 -16.47
C THR A 159 0.54 -7.62 -16.47
N ASN A 160 1.54 -7.71 -17.34
CA ASN A 160 2.36 -6.57 -17.75
C ASN A 160 2.15 -6.36 -19.26
N THR A 161 1.44 -5.30 -19.62
CA THR A 161 1.07 -4.98 -21.00
C THR A 161 2.27 -4.65 -21.91
N GLN A 162 3.40 -4.19 -21.33
CA GLN A 162 4.63 -3.91 -22.07
C GLN A 162 5.41 -5.18 -22.40
N THR A 163 5.56 -6.09 -21.42
CA THR A 163 6.28 -7.37 -21.62
C THR A 163 5.37 -8.46 -22.17
N LYS A 164 4.05 -8.23 -22.20
CA LYS A 164 3.01 -9.22 -22.56
C LYS A 164 2.98 -10.44 -21.64
N GLU A 165 3.60 -10.35 -20.48
CA GLU A 165 3.53 -11.39 -19.46
C GLU A 165 2.15 -11.43 -18.84
N ILE A 166 1.60 -12.64 -18.65
CA ILE A 166 0.34 -12.87 -17.94
C ILE A 166 0.59 -14.00 -16.92
N ARG A 167 0.13 -13.79 -15.70
CA ARG A 167 0.17 -14.77 -14.62
C ARG A 167 -1.26 -15.03 -14.17
N TRP A 168 -1.77 -16.23 -14.38
CA TRP A 168 -3.12 -16.62 -14.04
C TRP A 168 -3.23 -17.25 -12.64
N VAL A 169 -4.36 -17.03 -12.00
CA VAL A 169 -4.78 -17.76 -10.80
C VAL A 169 -5.55 -19.01 -11.28
N GLY A 170 -4.89 -20.19 -11.26
CA GLY A 170 -5.48 -21.40 -11.82
C GLY A 170 -5.57 -21.38 -13.34
N GLU A 171 -6.71 -21.83 -13.89
CA GLU A 171 -6.92 -21.89 -15.34
C GLU A 171 -7.12 -20.49 -15.95
N PRO A 172 -6.59 -20.25 -17.15
CA PRO A 172 -6.80 -18.98 -17.85
C PRO A 172 -8.27 -18.69 -18.12
N CYS A 173 -8.74 -17.48 -17.78
CA CYS A 173 -10.07 -17.04 -18.17
C CYS A 173 -10.05 -16.35 -19.55
N ASN A 174 -11.23 -16.27 -20.19
CA ASN A 174 -11.37 -15.48 -21.40
C ASN A 174 -11.24 -13.99 -21.06
N MET A 175 -10.26 -13.31 -21.64
CA MET A 175 -9.98 -11.88 -21.39
C MET A 175 -11.19 -10.97 -21.70
N LYS A 176 -12.14 -11.39 -22.54
CA LYS A 176 -13.37 -10.63 -22.81
C LYS A 176 -14.32 -10.58 -21.59
N ASP A 177 -14.20 -11.56 -20.69
CA ASP A 177 -15.03 -11.67 -19.48
C ASP A 177 -14.31 -11.14 -18.24
N CYS A 178 -13.10 -10.56 -18.42
CA CYS A 178 -12.26 -10.08 -17.37
C CYS A 178 -12.09 -8.55 -17.42
N MET A 179 -11.81 -7.96 -16.28
CA MET A 179 -11.46 -6.53 -16.14
C MET A 179 -10.01 -6.39 -15.75
N MET A 180 -9.26 -5.55 -16.45
CA MET A 180 -7.91 -5.16 -16.06
C MET A 180 -7.93 -3.84 -15.31
N ARG A 181 -7.27 -3.78 -14.14
CA ARG A 181 -7.20 -2.59 -13.30
C ARG A 181 -5.82 -2.41 -12.68
N ALA A 182 -5.42 -1.17 -12.56
CA ALA A 182 -4.20 -0.81 -11.83
C ALA A 182 -4.41 -0.93 -10.33
N PHE A 183 -3.51 -1.61 -9.63
CA PHE A 183 -3.48 -1.59 -8.17
C PHE A 183 -3.09 -0.20 -7.66
N ALA A 184 -3.84 0.32 -6.70
CA ALA A 184 -3.63 1.66 -6.17
C ALA A 184 -2.54 1.74 -5.08
N GLY A 185 -2.02 0.61 -4.61
CA GLY A 185 -1.09 0.58 -3.47
C GLY A 185 -1.77 0.76 -2.12
N ILE A 186 -3.09 0.59 -2.07
CA ILE A 186 -3.92 0.64 -0.86
C ILE A 186 -4.80 -0.60 -0.83
N HIS A 187 -4.80 -1.32 0.27
CA HIS A 187 -5.61 -2.52 0.41
C HIS A 187 -5.98 -2.79 1.88
N ILE A 188 -7.06 -3.54 2.08
CA ILE A 188 -7.46 -4.07 3.37
C ILE A 188 -7.15 -5.57 3.37
N MET A 189 -6.60 -6.05 4.46
CA MET A 189 -6.27 -7.46 4.67
C MET A 189 -6.98 -7.97 5.91
N SER A 190 -7.63 -9.13 5.78
CA SER A 190 -8.22 -9.85 6.89
C SER A 190 -7.15 -10.53 7.75
N PRO A 191 -7.38 -10.70 9.07
CA PRO A 191 -6.43 -11.38 9.96
C PRO A 191 -6.06 -12.79 9.51
N GLY A 192 -6.97 -13.48 8.82
CA GLY A 192 -6.73 -14.81 8.26
C GLY A 192 -5.59 -14.91 7.24
N ALA A 193 -5.09 -13.80 6.75
CA ALA A 193 -3.92 -13.78 5.87
C ALA A 193 -2.60 -14.07 6.62
N MET A 194 -2.49 -13.71 7.90
CA MET A 194 -1.25 -13.85 8.67
C MET A 194 -0.76 -15.31 8.75
N PRO A 195 -1.58 -16.29 9.14
CA PRO A 195 -1.15 -17.70 9.14
C PRO A 195 -0.72 -18.21 7.76
N LEU A 196 -1.36 -17.72 6.69
CA LEU A 196 -0.99 -18.11 5.33
C LEU A 196 0.38 -17.53 4.93
N MET A 197 0.72 -16.33 5.40
CA MET A 197 2.02 -15.70 5.14
C MET A 197 3.19 -16.38 5.88
N GLU A 198 2.95 -17.10 6.97
CA GLU A 198 4.01 -17.76 7.74
C GLU A 198 4.77 -18.82 6.93
N THR A 199 4.12 -19.44 5.96
CA THR A 199 4.73 -20.46 5.09
C THR A 199 5.53 -19.88 3.92
N TRP A 200 5.47 -18.56 3.72
CA TRP A 200 6.16 -17.89 2.63
C TRP A 200 7.64 -17.63 2.94
N PRO A 201 8.49 -17.47 1.92
CA PRO A 201 9.89 -17.03 2.09
C PRO A 201 9.96 -15.73 2.90
N ARG A 202 11.13 -15.41 3.44
CA ARG A 202 11.30 -14.17 4.22
C ARG A 202 11.05 -12.91 3.38
N VAL A 203 11.46 -12.91 2.12
CA VAL A 203 11.30 -11.80 1.16
C VAL A 203 10.31 -12.22 0.10
N PHE A 204 9.19 -11.52 -0.03
CA PHE A 204 8.19 -11.77 -1.07
C PHE A 204 7.29 -10.57 -1.31
N SER A 205 6.77 -10.48 -2.54
CA SER A 205 5.79 -9.47 -2.93
C SER A 205 4.39 -9.83 -2.41
N VAL A 206 3.66 -8.84 -1.91
CA VAL A 206 2.24 -9.03 -1.54
C VAL A 206 1.38 -9.42 -2.75
N ILE A 207 1.74 -8.98 -3.95
CA ILE A 207 1.03 -9.36 -5.18
C ILE A 207 1.21 -10.86 -5.46
N ASP A 208 2.40 -11.40 -5.26
CA ASP A 208 2.64 -12.85 -5.43
C ASP A 208 1.84 -13.65 -4.41
N PHE A 209 1.80 -13.19 -3.16
CA PHE A 209 0.96 -13.77 -2.13
C PHE A 209 -0.53 -13.75 -2.51
N TYR A 210 -1.02 -12.64 -3.06
CA TYR A 210 -2.41 -12.54 -3.49
C TYR A 210 -2.74 -13.46 -4.65
N LEU A 211 -1.87 -13.56 -5.66
CA LEU A 211 -2.08 -14.47 -6.79
C LEU A 211 -2.12 -15.93 -6.37
N GLU A 212 -1.27 -16.34 -5.44
CA GLU A 212 -1.30 -17.71 -4.94
C GLU A 212 -2.51 -17.96 -4.03
N SER A 213 -2.80 -17.03 -3.10
CA SER A 213 -3.93 -17.15 -2.18
C SER A 213 -5.28 -17.11 -2.90
N ALA A 214 -5.39 -16.38 -4.01
CA ALA A 214 -6.62 -16.28 -4.79
C ALA A 214 -7.11 -17.62 -5.38
N ARG A 215 -6.26 -18.67 -5.36
CA ARG A 215 -6.66 -20.03 -5.74
C ARG A 215 -7.66 -20.64 -4.77
N PHE A 216 -7.68 -20.19 -3.51
CA PHE A 216 -8.44 -20.80 -2.43
C PHE A 216 -9.23 -19.77 -1.61
N GLN A 217 -8.95 -18.50 -1.78
CA GLN A 217 -9.50 -17.39 -1.00
C GLN A 217 -9.99 -16.28 -1.92
N VAL A 218 -10.94 -15.48 -1.44
CA VAL A 218 -11.42 -14.33 -2.20
C VAL A 218 -10.50 -13.14 -1.97
N ILE A 219 -9.91 -12.65 -3.07
CA ILE A 219 -9.21 -11.37 -3.15
C ILE A 219 -10.04 -10.49 -4.09
N ARG A 220 -10.59 -9.39 -3.57
CA ARG A 220 -11.54 -8.55 -4.29
C ARG A 220 -10.94 -7.24 -4.74
N GLY A 221 -11.19 -6.84 -6.00
CA GLY A 221 -10.90 -5.50 -6.51
C GLY A 221 -12.08 -4.56 -6.30
N VAL A 222 -11.82 -3.36 -5.79
CA VAL A 222 -12.84 -2.33 -5.56
C VAL A 222 -12.39 -1.02 -6.20
N GLU A 223 -13.29 -0.39 -6.96
CA GLU A 223 -13.16 0.97 -7.46
C GLU A 223 -14.08 1.88 -6.63
N ILE A 224 -13.57 2.99 -6.14
CA ILE A 224 -14.35 4.02 -5.43
C ILE A 224 -14.66 5.14 -6.43
N PRO A 225 -15.94 5.48 -6.66
CA PRO A 225 -16.32 6.57 -7.54
C PRO A 225 -15.71 7.91 -7.09
N GLY A 226 -15.21 8.69 -8.05
CA GLY A 226 -14.57 9.99 -7.76
C GLY A 226 -13.21 9.90 -7.06
N LEU A 227 -12.62 8.72 -6.98
CA LEU A 227 -11.29 8.54 -6.40
C LEU A 227 -10.21 9.17 -7.28
N GLU A 228 -9.46 10.09 -6.70
CA GLU A 228 -8.26 10.67 -7.27
C GLU A 228 -7.03 10.08 -6.59
N ILE A 229 -6.05 9.65 -7.39
CA ILE A 229 -4.81 9.04 -6.92
C ILE A 229 -3.62 9.74 -7.56
N THR A 230 -2.69 10.19 -6.72
CA THR A 230 -1.41 10.74 -7.13
C THR A 230 -0.28 9.81 -6.66
N ASP A 231 0.39 9.17 -7.62
CA ASP A 231 1.53 8.27 -7.39
C ASP A 231 2.84 9.09 -7.46
N ILE A 232 3.41 9.40 -6.30
CA ILE A 232 4.64 10.19 -6.15
C ILE A 232 5.89 9.38 -6.51
N GLY A 233 5.75 8.10 -6.76
CA GLY A 233 6.85 7.24 -7.21
C GLY A 233 7.34 7.53 -8.63
N LYS A 234 6.71 8.47 -9.35
CA LYS A 234 7.07 8.87 -10.72
C LYS A 234 7.70 10.27 -10.69
N PRO A 235 8.89 10.49 -11.33
CA PRO A 235 9.53 11.80 -11.38
C PRO A 235 8.59 12.90 -11.89
N GLU A 236 7.86 12.64 -12.97
CA GLU A 236 6.97 13.60 -13.61
C GLU A 236 5.82 14.07 -12.70
N THR A 237 5.45 13.23 -11.75
CA THR A 237 4.43 13.55 -10.75
C THR A 237 5.05 14.36 -9.62
N LEU A 238 6.24 13.95 -9.15
CA LEU A 238 6.93 14.63 -8.08
C LEU A 238 7.28 16.07 -8.46
N ASP A 239 7.79 16.32 -9.66
CA ASP A 239 8.18 17.65 -10.15
C ASP A 239 7.03 18.68 -10.09
N LYS A 240 5.78 18.21 -10.16
CA LYS A 240 4.60 19.09 -10.11
C LYS A 240 4.20 19.52 -8.70
N ILE A 241 4.64 18.78 -7.68
CA ILE A 241 4.18 18.95 -6.29
C ILE A 241 5.32 19.08 -5.28
N LEU A 242 6.58 18.99 -5.72
CA LEU A 242 7.76 19.19 -4.87
C LEU A 242 7.77 20.65 -4.33
N LEU A 243 8.14 20.81 -3.06
CA LEU A 243 8.28 22.10 -2.37
C LEU A 243 9.70 22.64 -2.45
#